data_70407531f476d49e18d6384abced4984
#
_entry.id   70407531f476d49e18d6384abced4984
#
_cell.length_a   1.000
_cell.length_b   1.000
_cell.length_c   1.000
_cell.angle_alpha   90.00
_cell.angle_beta   90.00
_cell.angle_gamma   90.00
#
_symmetry.space_group_name_H-M   'P 1'
#
loop_
_entity.id
_entity.type
_entity.pdbx_description
1 polymer ?
#
loop_
_entity_poly.entity_id
_entity_poly.type
_entity_poly.pdbx_seq_one_letter_code
_entity_poly.pdbx_strand_id
1 'polypeptide(L)'
;MRGSVTPRTKTTEELYPVDAGGGLRLASTLCAFSYIREGQQVQSAIGCINTSNRPVRLELHPKESSGLLAADYPRELAPGQTAEINLMYLNPEGAPRYGSLRDALEVRADGRGNGTLIVAHGIGIDKSPADTRRTPKVQITENIIKFGPVKHNAPQQQRTFTLTNTGDGELIVRAVETGGKVATTLMPGQRIPAGSSFTAKATLDPGRQEYGVVTDFVTIITNDPTRPMRRLRATAIVED
;
A
#
# COMPACT_ATOMS: atom_id res chain seq x y z
N MET A 1 28.62 -0.25 -40.33
CA MET A 1 29.21 -0.79 -39.07
C MET A 1 28.14 -0.90 -38.02
N ARG A 2 27.80 -2.11 -37.55
CA ARG A 2 26.92 -2.33 -36.38
C ARG A 2 27.83 -2.46 -35.17
N GLY A 3 27.89 -1.44 -34.32
CA GLY A 3 28.61 -1.51 -33.06
C GLY A 3 27.78 -2.30 -32.04
N SER A 4 28.30 -3.39 -31.50
CA SER A 4 27.74 -4.05 -30.33
C SER A 4 28.15 -3.27 -29.08
N VAL A 5 27.20 -2.71 -28.33
CA VAL A 5 27.48 -2.09 -27.03
C VAL A 5 27.47 -3.22 -26.00
N THR A 6 28.63 -3.55 -25.45
CA THR A 6 28.73 -4.47 -24.31
C THR A 6 28.27 -3.73 -23.06
N PRO A 7 27.26 -4.21 -22.30
CA PRO A 7 26.84 -3.57 -21.07
C PRO A 7 27.99 -3.49 -20.06
N ARG A 8 28.21 -2.33 -19.47
CA ARG A 8 29.19 -2.12 -18.39
C ARG A 8 28.79 -2.94 -17.16
N THR A 9 29.76 -3.58 -16.53
CA THR A 9 29.54 -4.19 -15.21
C THR A 9 29.21 -3.13 -14.18
N LYS A 10 28.11 -3.31 -13.46
CA LYS A 10 27.68 -2.40 -12.37
C LYS A 10 28.61 -2.53 -11.17
N THR A 11 28.89 -1.43 -10.50
CA THR A 11 29.62 -1.44 -9.22
C THR A 11 28.75 -1.95 -8.08
N THR A 12 29.36 -2.23 -6.93
CA THR A 12 28.62 -2.65 -5.72
C THR A 12 27.65 -1.57 -5.27
N GLU A 13 28.04 -0.29 -5.33
CA GLU A 13 27.20 0.85 -4.97
C GLU A 13 26.02 1.04 -5.94
N GLU A 14 26.18 0.67 -7.19
CA GLU A 14 25.08 0.69 -8.17
C GLU A 14 24.10 -0.48 -7.99
N LEU A 15 24.56 -1.62 -7.50
CA LEU A 15 23.71 -2.78 -7.22
C LEU A 15 23.04 -2.67 -5.86
N TYR A 16 23.72 -2.10 -4.87
CA TYR A 16 23.30 -1.93 -3.49
C TYR A 16 23.41 -0.46 -3.06
N PRO A 17 22.58 0.45 -3.61
CA PRO A 17 22.71 1.90 -3.44
C PRO A 17 22.43 2.37 -2.01
N VAL A 18 21.72 1.59 -1.21
CA VAL A 18 21.29 2.02 0.13
C VAL A 18 22.30 1.57 1.17
N ASP A 19 22.91 2.51 1.89
CA ASP A 19 23.75 2.24 3.04
C ASP A 19 22.87 2.06 4.28
N ALA A 20 22.89 0.87 4.87
CA ALA A 20 22.17 0.52 6.09
C ALA A 20 23.02 0.60 7.36
N GLY A 21 24.28 1.08 7.24
CA GLY A 21 25.24 1.22 8.34
C GLY A 21 26.04 -0.07 8.61
N GLY A 22 27.16 0.08 9.32
CA GLY A 22 27.99 -1.05 9.75
C GLY A 22 28.61 -1.88 8.63
N GLY A 23 28.62 -1.38 7.39
CA GLY A 23 29.08 -2.09 6.20
C GLY A 23 27.98 -2.87 5.48
N LEU A 24 26.74 -2.85 5.98
CA LEU A 24 25.59 -3.42 5.25
C LEU A 24 25.07 -2.44 4.20
N ARG A 25 24.83 -2.94 2.99
CA ARG A 25 24.16 -2.20 1.93
C ARG A 25 23.00 -3.02 1.36
N LEU A 26 21.93 -2.34 0.90
CA LEU A 26 20.73 -2.95 0.35
C LEU A 26 20.52 -2.53 -1.09
N ALA A 27 19.93 -3.41 -1.90
CA ALA A 27 19.51 -3.11 -3.26
C ALA A 27 18.30 -2.15 -3.31
N SER A 28 17.45 -2.19 -2.29
CA SER A 28 16.24 -1.35 -2.14
C SER A 28 15.80 -1.29 -0.69
N THR A 29 14.99 -0.30 -0.36
CA THR A 29 14.25 -0.21 0.91
C THR A 29 12.76 -0.40 0.74
N LEU A 30 12.29 -0.63 -0.48
CA LEU A 30 10.88 -0.77 -0.80
C LEU A 30 10.61 -2.18 -1.31
N CYS A 31 9.65 -2.86 -0.68
CA CYS A 31 9.12 -4.13 -1.10
C CYS A 31 7.61 -3.97 -1.37
N ALA A 32 7.25 -3.77 -2.64
CA ALA A 32 5.88 -3.56 -3.05
C ALA A 32 5.25 -4.90 -3.47
N PHE A 33 4.22 -5.29 -2.74
CA PHE A 33 3.31 -6.35 -3.12
C PHE A 33 2.10 -5.72 -3.79
N SER A 34 1.57 -6.37 -4.80
CA SER A 34 0.33 -5.94 -5.45
C SER A 34 -0.88 -6.27 -4.57
N TYR A 35 -1.87 -6.96 -5.10
CA TYR A 35 -2.98 -7.50 -4.33
C TYR A 35 -2.59 -8.80 -3.63
N ILE A 36 -2.97 -8.90 -2.35
CA ILE A 36 -2.75 -10.08 -1.52
C ILE A 36 -4.12 -10.67 -1.19
N ARG A 37 -4.47 -11.75 -1.89
CA ARG A 37 -5.79 -12.37 -1.75
C ARG A 37 -5.89 -13.15 -0.45
N GLU A 38 -7.11 -13.22 0.08
CA GLU A 38 -7.43 -14.13 1.18
C GLU A 38 -6.97 -15.56 0.84
N GLY A 39 -6.27 -16.22 1.79
CA GLY A 39 -5.66 -17.53 1.62
C GLY A 39 -4.38 -17.56 0.80
N GLN A 40 -3.92 -16.42 0.27
CA GLN A 40 -2.73 -16.34 -0.55
C GLN A 40 -1.50 -15.93 0.25
N GLN A 41 -0.39 -16.62 -0.01
CA GLN A 41 0.95 -16.18 0.37
C GLN A 41 1.63 -15.55 -0.85
N VAL A 42 2.23 -14.39 -0.66
CA VAL A 42 3.06 -13.71 -1.67
C VAL A 42 4.42 -13.41 -1.07
N GLN A 43 5.47 -13.45 -1.90
CA GLN A 43 6.84 -13.23 -1.44
C GLN A 43 7.59 -12.29 -2.39
N SER A 44 8.56 -11.59 -1.83
CA SER A 44 9.52 -10.76 -2.57
C SER A 44 10.82 -10.71 -1.78
N ALA A 45 11.93 -10.41 -2.46
CA ALA A 45 13.26 -10.38 -1.85
C ALA A 45 13.93 -9.02 -2.07
N ILE A 46 14.74 -8.63 -1.08
CA ILE A 46 15.64 -7.47 -1.16
C ILE A 46 17.07 -7.98 -1.04
N GLY A 47 17.88 -7.78 -2.06
CA GLY A 47 19.31 -8.12 -2.02
C GLY A 47 20.05 -7.25 -0.99
N CYS A 48 21.00 -7.88 -0.28
CA CYS A 48 21.89 -7.19 0.64
C CYS A 48 23.33 -7.69 0.47
N ILE A 49 24.30 -6.90 0.93
CA ILE A 49 25.74 -7.23 0.90
C ILE A 49 26.43 -6.67 2.14
N ASN A 50 27.40 -7.43 2.65
CA ASN A 50 28.37 -6.91 3.62
C ASN A 50 29.61 -6.38 2.89
N THR A 51 29.81 -5.08 2.86
CA THR A 51 30.96 -4.41 2.24
C THR A 51 32.12 -4.17 3.22
N SER A 52 31.97 -4.59 4.49
CA SER A 52 33.05 -4.47 5.47
C SER A 52 34.03 -5.64 5.37
N ASN A 53 35.17 -5.53 6.08
CA ASN A 53 36.22 -6.55 6.13
C ASN A 53 36.04 -7.56 7.28
N ARG A 54 34.89 -7.56 7.96
CA ARG A 54 34.55 -8.46 9.07
C ARG A 54 33.14 -9.02 8.91
N PRO A 55 32.79 -10.17 9.54
CA PRO A 55 31.42 -10.63 9.61
C PRO A 55 30.52 -9.57 10.28
N VAL A 56 29.29 -9.44 9.77
CA VAL A 56 28.27 -8.50 10.27
C VAL A 56 26.98 -9.26 10.56
N ARG A 57 26.46 -9.05 11.77
CA ARG A 57 25.17 -9.59 12.17
C ARG A 57 24.06 -8.69 11.63
N LEU A 58 23.17 -9.27 10.81
CA LEU A 58 21.99 -8.61 10.27
C LEU A 58 20.79 -8.83 11.20
N GLU A 59 20.12 -7.75 11.57
CA GLU A 59 18.90 -7.79 12.38
C GLU A 59 17.82 -6.90 11.75
N LEU A 60 16.57 -7.37 11.80
CA LEU A 60 15.40 -6.61 11.39
C LEU A 60 14.50 -6.39 12.61
N HIS A 61 14.21 -5.13 12.91
CA HIS A 61 13.38 -4.74 14.04
C HIS A 61 12.08 -4.10 13.57
N PRO A 62 10.90 -4.68 13.85
CA PRO A 62 9.62 -4.09 13.46
C PRO A 62 9.41 -2.72 14.09
N LYS A 63 9.08 -1.71 13.26
CA LYS A 63 8.63 -0.36 13.65
C LYS A 63 7.15 -0.17 13.43
N GLU A 64 6.64 -0.74 12.33
CA GLU A 64 5.22 -0.84 12.03
C GLU A 64 4.94 -2.29 11.66
N SER A 65 3.80 -2.82 12.10
CA SER A 65 3.45 -4.21 11.81
C SER A 65 1.96 -4.38 11.53
N SER A 66 1.65 -4.98 10.38
CA SER A 66 0.31 -5.48 10.06
C SER A 66 -0.03 -6.78 10.81
N GLY A 67 0.98 -7.47 11.33
CA GLY A 67 0.88 -8.82 11.88
C GLY A 67 0.84 -9.93 10.83
N LEU A 68 1.00 -9.60 9.55
CA LEU A 68 0.91 -10.55 8.43
C LEU A 68 2.23 -10.76 7.68
N LEU A 69 3.25 -9.94 7.97
CA LEU A 69 4.56 -10.02 7.34
C LEU A 69 5.46 -10.96 8.12
N ALA A 70 6.05 -11.93 7.41
CA ALA A 70 7.18 -12.72 7.88
C ALA A 70 8.44 -12.33 7.10
N ALA A 71 9.61 -12.42 7.75
CA ALA A 71 10.89 -12.18 7.13
C ALA A 71 11.85 -13.37 7.40
N ASP A 72 12.47 -13.86 6.33
CA ASP A 72 13.51 -14.89 6.39
C ASP A 72 14.80 -14.32 5.77
N TYR A 73 15.89 -14.35 6.52
CA TYR A 73 17.17 -13.78 6.13
C TYR A 73 18.33 -14.38 6.92
N PRO A 74 19.55 -14.41 6.38
CA PRO A 74 20.73 -14.86 7.11
C PRO A 74 21.04 -13.89 8.26
N ARG A 75 21.30 -14.43 9.44
CA ARG A 75 21.60 -13.64 10.64
C ARG A 75 23.01 -13.06 10.65
N GLU A 76 23.90 -13.57 9.84
CA GLU A 76 25.28 -13.14 9.70
C GLU A 76 25.71 -13.20 8.25
N LEU A 77 26.48 -12.21 7.82
CA LEU A 77 27.09 -12.12 6.50
C LEU A 77 28.61 -12.00 6.64
N ALA A 78 29.35 -12.88 6.00
CA ALA A 78 30.80 -12.78 5.89
C ALA A 78 31.22 -11.55 5.05
N PRO A 79 32.47 -11.10 5.13
CA PRO A 79 33.00 -10.04 4.27
C PRO A 79 32.77 -10.32 2.78
N GLY A 80 32.17 -9.35 2.06
CA GLY A 80 31.84 -9.45 0.64
C GLY A 80 30.65 -10.36 0.33
N GLN A 81 30.04 -11.01 1.31
CA GLN A 81 28.91 -11.91 1.07
C GLN A 81 27.65 -11.11 0.68
N THR A 82 27.00 -11.60 -0.37
CA THR A 82 25.66 -11.19 -0.78
C THR A 82 24.62 -12.17 -0.25
N ALA A 83 23.43 -11.66 0.03
CA ALA A 83 22.30 -12.47 0.46
C ALA A 83 20.96 -11.81 0.07
N GLU A 84 19.87 -12.49 0.35
CA GLU A 84 18.52 -11.97 0.17
C GLU A 84 17.79 -11.91 1.51
N ILE A 85 17.05 -10.83 1.71
CA ILE A 85 16.04 -10.68 2.76
C ILE A 85 14.71 -11.02 2.10
N ASN A 86 14.19 -12.19 2.40
CA ASN A 86 12.91 -12.67 1.87
C ASN A 86 11.77 -12.16 2.76
N LEU A 87 10.84 -11.43 2.18
CA LEU A 87 9.66 -10.90 2.84
C LEU A 87 8.42 -11.62 2.29
N MET A 88 7.55 -12.07 3.17
CA MET A 88 6.37 -12.86 2.83
C MET A 88 5.14 -12.29 3.53
N TYR A 89 4.08 -11.99 2.79
CA TYR A 89 2.75 -11.75 3.34
C TYR A 89 1.89 -13.00 3.19
N LEU A 90 1.18 -13.34 4.27
CA LEU A 90 0.09 -14.31 4.25
C LEU A 90 -1.19 -13.60 4.69
N ASN A 91 -2.17 -13.48 3.79
CA ASN A 91 -3.51 -13.02 4.16
C ASN A 91 -4.36 -14.24 4.55
N PRO A 92 -4.69 -14.44 5.84
CA PRO A 92 -5.21 -15.72 6.32
C PRO A 92 -6.62 -15.99 5.77
N GLU A 93 -6.91 -17.25 5.45
CA GLU A 93 -8.24 -17.69 5.10
C GLU A 93 -9.16 -17.67 6.33
N GLY A 94 -10.39 -17.19 6.14
CA GLY A 94 -11.41 -17.10 7.20
C GLY A 94 -11.25 -15.90 8.15
N ALA A 95 -10.10 -15.22 8.15
CA ALA A 95 -9.85 -14.00 8.92
C ALA A 95 -9.02 -12.99 8.13
N PRO A 96 -9.41 -12.66 6.89
CA PRO A 96 -8.60 -11.83 6.02
C PRO A 96 -8.51 -10.38 6.51
N ARG A 97 -7.40 -9.74 6.18
CA ARG A 97 -7.24 -8.29 6.31
C ARG A 97 -7.50 -7.67 4.94
N TYR A 98 -8.35 -6.66 4.91
CA TYR A 98 -8.71 -5.90 3.73
C TYR A 98 -8.12 -4.49 3.77
N GLY A 99 -7.79 -3.94 2.62
CA GLY A 99 -7.21 -2.61 2.52
C GLY A 99 -5.69 -2.61 2.58
N SER A 100 -5.13 -1.48 2.96
CA SER A 100 -3.69 -1.26 3.01
C SER A 100 -3.02 -2.11 4.09
N LEU A 101 -2.04 -2.90 3.68
CA LEU A 101 -1.11 -3.59 4.55
C LEU A 101 0.22 -2.86 4.46
N ARG A 102 0.79 -2.46 5.61
CA ARG A 102 2.06 -1.78 5.67
C ARG A 102 2.86 -2.27 6.88
N ASP A 103 4.09 -2.63 6.62
CA ASP A 103 5.07 -3.01 7.62
C ASP A 103 6.35 -2.22 7.38
N ALA A 104 7.04 -1.82 8.45
CA ALA A 104 8.33 -1.17 8.39
C ALA A 104 9.30 -1.86 9.33
N LEU A 105 10.44 -2.30 8.80
CA LEU A 105 11.48 -3.02 9.50
C LEU A 105 12.75 -2.17 9.52
N GLU A 106 13.22 -1.78 10.70
CA GLU A 106 14.53 -1.13 10.84
C GLU A 106 15.64 -2.16 10.64
N VAL A 107 16.57 -1.85 9.75
CA VAL A 107 17.76 -2.65 9.50
C VAL A 107 18.85 -2.27 10.47
N ARG A 108 19.46 -3.26 11.14
CA ARG A 108 20.58 -3.05 12.05
C ARG A 108 21.73 -3.98 11.69
N ALA A 109 22.94 -3.43 11.84
CA ALA A 109 24.21 -4.13 11.74
C ALA A 109 24.82 -4.21 13.16
N ASP A 110 25.05 -5.41 13.68
CA ASP A 110 25.60 -5.65 15.03
C ASP A 110 24.84 -4.88 16.13
N GLY A 111 23.50 -4.89 16.06
CA GLY A 111 22.62 -4.20 17.00
C GLY A 111 22.50 -2.69 16.81
N ARG A 112 23.22 -2.07 15.84
CA ARG A 112 23.22 -0.64 15.57
C ARG A 112 22.53 -0.35 14.24
N GLY A 113 21.56 0.56 14.25
CA GLY A 113 20.87 1.07 13.05
C GLY A 113 21.28 2.51 12.74
N ASN A 114 21.18 2.91 11.48
CA ASN A 114 21.32 4.30 11.03
C ASN A 114 19.96 4.92 10.65
N GLY A 115 18.84 4.27 11.01
CA GLY A 115 17.49 4.69 10.69
C GLY A 115 16.97 4.15 9.35
N THR A 116 17.74 3.31 8.65
CA THR A 116 17.27 2.68 7.41
C THR A 116 16.10 1.74 7.69
N LEU A 117 14.98 1.97 7.01
CA LEU A 117 13.77 1.17 7.10
C LEU A 117 13.51 0.44 5.79
N ILE A 118 13.31 -0.86 5.84
CA ILE A 118 12.65 -1.60 4.77
C ILE A 118 11.15 -1.43 4.96
N VAL A 119 10.46 -0.91 3.94
CA VAL A 119 9.01 -0.76 3.93
C VAL A 119 8.41 -1.79 2.99
N ALA A 120 7.59 -2.68 3.54
CA ALA A 120 6.77 -3.61 2.80
C ALA A 120 5.33 -3.11 2.79
N HIS A 121 4.68 -3.14 1.61
CA HIS A 121 3.27 -2.76 1.51
C HIS A 121 2.54 -3.58 0.44
N GLY A 122 1.24 -3.75 0.64
CA GLY A 122 0.33 -4.43 -0.29
C GLY A 122 -1.12 -4.06 0.01
N ILE A 123 -2.03 -4.62 -0.76
CA ILE A 123 -3.47 -4.42 -0.59
C ILE A 123 -4.14 -5.76 -0.37
N GLY A 124 -4.70 -5.96 0.81
CA GLY A 124 -5.50 -7.14 1.13
C GLY A 124 -6.85 -7.09 0.43
N ILE A 125 -7.20 -8.16 -0.27
CA ILE A 125 -8.44 -8.30 -1.03
C ILE A 125 -9.06 -9.70 -0.83
N ASP A 126 -10.32 -9.85 -1.28
CA ASP A 126 -11.02 -11.13 -1.27
C ASP A 126 -10.28 -12.21 -2.06
N LYS A 127 -10.54 -13.45 -1.70
CA LYS A 127 -10.18 -14.61 -2.54
C LYS A 127 -10.87 -14.53 -3.89
N SER A 128 -10.35 -15.27 -4.86
CA SER A 128 -11.01 -15.41 -6.16
C SER A 128 -12.37 -16.07 -5.97
N PRO A 129 -13.43 -15.57 -6.64
CA PRO A 129 -14.76 -16.17 -6.52
C PRO A 129 -14.74 -17.61 -7.07
N ALA A 130 -15.40 -18.52 -6.36
CA ALA A 130 -15.55 -19.91 -6.81
C ALA A 130 -16.50 -20.01 -8.02
N ASP A 131 -17.51 -19.15 -8.10
CA ASP A 131 -18.41 -19.03 -9.26
C ASP A 131 -18.15 -17.69 -9.96
N THR A 132 -17.67 -17.75 -11.18
CA THR A 132 -17.38 -16.59 -12.02
C THR A 132 -18.60 -16.08 -12.81
N ARG A 133 -19.73 -16.80 -12.78
CA ARG A 133 -20.96 -16.42 -13.50
C ARG A 133 -21.75 -15.35 -12.77
N ARG A 134 -21.60 -15.24 -11.45
CA ARG A 134 -22.27 -14.24 -10.61
C ARG A 134 -21.24 -13.45 -9.83
N THR A 135 -20.61 -12.50 -10.49
CA THR A 135 -19.61 -11.65 -9.86
C THR A 135 -20.10 -10.22 -9.71
N PRO A 136 -19.79 -9.56 -8.59
CA PRO A 136 -20.05 -8.14 -8.44
C PRO A 136 -19.12 -7.33 -9.34
N LYS A 137 -19.58 -6.15 -9.75
CA LYS A 137 -18.77 -5.21 -10.52
C LYS A 137 -19.05 -3.79 -10.06
N VAL A 138 -18.05 -3.15 -9.47
CA VAL A 138 -18.18 -1.78 -8.98
C VAL A 138 -17.98 -0.77 -10.09
N GLN A 139 -18.94 0.12 -10.25
CA GLN A 139 -18.83 1.33 -11.04
C GLN A 139 -18.96 2.55 -10.12
N ILE A 140 -18.08 3.52 -10.27
CA ILE A 140 -18.16 4.83 -9.62
C ILE A 140 -18.04 5.84 -10.74
N THR A 141 -19.02 6.73 -10.83
CA THR A 141 -19.13 7.69 -11.94
C THR A 141 -18.10 8.81 -11.75
N GLU A 142 -17.91 9.24 -10.50
CA GLU A 142 -17.00 10.31 -10.13
C GLU A 142 -15.60 9.75 -9.87
N ASN A 143 -14.60 10.29 -10.56
CA ASN A 143 -13.20 10.01 -10.24
C ASN A 143 -12.62 11.05 -9.26
N ILE A 144 -13.28 12.21 -9.16
CA ILE A 144 -12.84 13.34 -8.35
C ILE A 144 -14.03 13.90 -7.57
N ILE A 145 -13.88 14.01 -6.27
CA ILE A 145 -14.79 14.71 -5.37
C ILE A 145 -14.31 16.17 -5.25
N LYS A 146 -14.99 17.09 -5.94
CA LYS A 146 -14.59 18.50 -5.98
C LYS A 146 -15.40 19.30 -4.96
N PHE A 147 -14.73 19.83 -3.92
CA PHE A 147 -15.33 20.77 -3.00
C PHE A 147 -15.29 22.21 -3.55
N GLY A 148 -14.30 22.51 -4.41
CA GLY A 148 -14.09 23.85 -4.99
C GLY A 148 -13.37 24.80 -4.02
N PRO A 149 -13.41 26.13 -4.29
CA PRO A 149 -12.97 27.15 -3.35
C PRO A 149 -13.92 27.17 -2.14
N VAL A 150 -13.35 27.19 -0.94
CA VAL A 150 -14.09 27.23 0.32
C VAL A 150 -13.36 28.15 1.30
N LYS A 151 -14.10 28.96 2.04
CA LYS A 151 -13.50 29.79 3.09
C LYS A 151 -13.10 28.95 4.29
N HIS A 152 -11.97 29.25 4.91
CA HIS A 152 -11.47 28.54 6.09
C HIS A 152 -12.48 28.51 7.24
N ASN A 153 -13.20 29.59 7.45
CA ASN A 153 -14.24 29.73 8.49
C ASN A 153 -15.63 29.22 8.05
N ALA A 154 -15.75 28.65 6.84
CA ALA A 154 -17.03 28.10 6.38
C ALA A 154 -17.39 26.80 7.15
N PRO A 155 -18.69 26.48 7.25
CA PRO A 155 -19.13 25.21 7.81
C PRO A 155 -18.62 24.04 6.98
N GLN A 156 -18.71 22.84 7.56
CA GLN A 156 -18.35 21.60 6.86
C GLN A 156 -19.03 21.50 5.49
N GLN A 157 -18.23 21.16 4.49
CA GLN A 157 -18.67 21.01 3.12
C GLN A 157 -18.97 19.54 2.83
N GLN A 158 -20.06 19.25 2.12
CA GLN A 158 -20.44 17.90 1.74
C GLN A 158 -20.55 17.74 0.22
N ARG A 159 -20.12 16.61 -0.29
CA ARG A 159 -20.32 16.15 -1.67
C ARG A 159 -20.74 14.69 -1.65
N THR A 160 -21.50 14.29 -2.64
CA THR A 160 -21.92 12.90 -2.79
C THR A 160 -21.11 12.21 -3.87
N PHE A 161 -20.98 10.89 -3.75
CA PHE A 161 -20.51 10.00 -4.79
C PHE A 161 -21.29 8.70 -4.73
N THR A 162 -21.44 8.03 -5.86
CA THR A 162 -22.32 6.88 -5.99
C THR A 162 -21.55 5.65 -6.46
N LEU A 163 -21.71 4.56 -5.69
CA LEU A 163 -21.27 3.22 -6.08
C LEU A 163 -22.45 2.50 -6.70
N THR A 164 -22.29 2.01 -7.92
CA THR A 164 -23.28 1.19 -8.60
C THR A 164 -22.71 -0.21 -8.81
N ASN A 165 -23.48 -1.21 -8.45
CA ASN A 165 -23.15 -2.60 -8.74
C ASN A 165 -23.73 -2.96 -10.12
N THR A 166 -22.88 -3.00 -11.13
CA THR A 166 -23.25 -3.37 -12.52
C THR A 166 -23.04 -4.85 -12.81
N GLY A 167 -22.66 -5.64 -11.81
CA GLY A 167 -22.50 -7.10 -11.90
C GLY A 167 -23.74 -7.84 -11.44
N ASP A 168 -23.67 -9.18 -11.52
CA ASP A 168 -24.77 -10.09 -11.19
C ASP A 168 -24.67 -10.67 -9.76
N GLY A 169 -23.54 -10.49 -9.07
CA GLY A 169 -23.32 -10.87 -7.69
C GLY A 169 -23.51 -9.68 -6.73
N GLU A 170 -23.69 -9.93 -5.45
CA GLU A 170 -23.76 -8.88 -4.42
C GLU A 170 -22.40 -8.20 -4.25
N LEU A 171 -22.35 -6.88 -4.38
CA LEU A 171 -21.16 -6.07 -4.11
C LEU A 171 -21.06 -5.76 -2.63
N ILE A 172 -19.90 -6.02 -2.04
CA ILE A 172 -19.61 -5.78 -0.62
C ILE A 172 -18.41 -4.86 -0.52
N VAL A 173 -18.54 -3.78 0.23
CA VAL A 173 -17.42 -2.89 0.58
C VAL A 173 -16.64 -3.57 1.71
N ARG A 174 -15.36 -3.84 1.48
CA ARG A 174 -14.47 -4.54 2.42
C ARG A 174 -13.66 -3.61 3.30
N ALA A 175 -13.14 -2.52 2.70
CA ALA A 175 -12.45 -1.47 3.44
C ALA A 175 -12.70 -0.11 2.81
N VAL A 176 -12.63 0.93 3.63
CA VAL A 176 -12.68 2.33 3.20
C VAL A 176 -11.60 3.08 3.96
N GLU A 177 -10.69 3.70 3.23
CA GLU A 177 -9.53 4.42 3.78
C GLU A 177 -9.50 5.84 3.24
N THR A 178 -9.17 6.80 4.10
CA THR A 178 -8.95 8.20 3.73
C THR A 178 -7.60 8.67 4.24
N GLY A 179 -7.06 9.74 3.67
CA GLY A 179 -5.84 10.39 4.16
C GLY A 179 -6.06 11.27 5.40
N GLY A 180 -7.29 11.30 5.95
CA GLY A 180 -7.64 12.00 7.18
C GLY A 180 -8.12 13.44 6.98
N LYS A 181 -8.06 14.00 5.76
CA LYS A 181 -8.58 15.36 5.46
C LYS A 181 -10.07 15.35 5.10
N VAL A 182 -10.55 14.21 4.56
CA VAL A 182 -11.94 14.01 4.18
C VAL A 182 -12.50 12.80 4.92
N ALA A 183 -13.69 12.97 5.50
CA ALA A 183 -14.46 11.86 6.07
C ALA A 183 -15.50 11.35 5.06
N THR A 184 -15.98 10.12 5.21
CA THR A 184 -17.05 9.57 4.38
C THR A 184 -18.07 8.79 5.20
N THR A 185 -19.31 8.74 4.71
CA THR A 185 -20.38 7.90 5.28
C THR A 185 -20.35 6.46 4.74
N LEU A 186 -19.50 6.17 3.74
CA LEU A 186 -19.31 4.80 3.27
C LEU A 186 -18.54 4.00 4.32
N MET A 187 -19.08 2.84 4.68
CA MET A 187 -18.50 1.99 5.74
C MET A 187 -18.16 0.60 5.20
N PRO A 188 -17.15 -0.06 5.77
CA PRO A 188 -16.95 -1.49 5.55
C PRO A 188 -18.20 -2.29 5.92
N GLY A 189 -18.48 -3.32 5.15
CA GLY A 189 -19.69 -4.16 5.31
C GLY A 189 -20.90 -3.66 4.52
N GLN A 190 -20.88 -2.47 3.91
CA GLN A 190 -21.96 -2.00 3.04
C GLN A 190 -22.18 -3.00 1.89
N ARG A 191 -23.43 -3.46 1.73
CA ARG A 191 -23.85 -4.38 0.68
C ARG A 191 -24.70 -3.65 -0.34
N ILE A 192 -24.44 -3.94 -1.62
CA ILE A 192 -25.15 -3.34 -2.76
C ILE A 192 -25.61 -4.48 -3.66
N PRO A 193 -26.90 -4.78 -3.71
CA PRO A 193 -27.45 -5.83 -4.59
C PRO A 193 -27.11 -5.60 -6.06
N ALA A 194 -27.19 -6.66 -6.87
CA ALA A 194 -27.01 -6.57 -8.33
C ALA A 194 -27.96 -5.52 -8.92
N GLY A 195 -27.44 -4.68 -9.82
CA GLY A 195 -28.17 -3.59 -10.48
C GLY A 195 -28.55 -2.41 -9.58
N SER A 196 -28.17 -2.41 -8.30
CA SER A 196 -28.49 -1.35 -7.35
C SER A 196 -27.33 -0.38 -7.14
N SER A 197 -27.63 0.76 -6.52
CA SER A 197 -26.65 1.80 -6.19
C SER A 197 -26.72 2.21 -4.73
N PHE A 198 -25.60 2.68 -4.21
CA PHE A 198 -25.46 3.29 -2.90
C PHE A 198 -24.78 4.65 -3.03
N THR A 199 -25.42 5.71 -2.51
CA THR A 199 -24.86 7.07 -2.51
C THR A 199 -24.27 7.37 -1.14
N ALA A 200 -22.96 7.63 -1.12
CA ALA A 200 -22.23 8.05 0.06
C ALA A 200 -21.97 9.56 0.04
N LYS A 201 -21.70 10.12 1.21
CA LYS A 201 -21.26 11.50 1.39
C LYS A 201 -19.77 11.53 1.71
N ALA A 202 -19.07 12.49 1.13
CA ALA A 202 -17.75 12.92 1.55
C ALA A 202 -17.86 14.27 2.23
N THR A 203 -17.21 14.45 3.37
CA THR A 203 -17.27 15.67 4.17
C THR A 203 -15.86 16.22 4.37
N LEU A 204 -15.68 17.51 4.07
CA LEU A 204 -14.48 18.28 4.33
C LEU A 204 -14.81 19.32 5.40
N ASP A 205 -13.98 19.45 6.42
CA ASP A 205 -14.01 20.53 7.41
C ASP A 205 -12.91 21.54 7.05
N PRO A 206 -13.26 22.70 6.46
CA PRO A 206 -12.26 23.68 6.03
C PRO A 206 -11.44 24.25 7.19
N GLY A 207 -12.06 24.42 8.37
CA GLY A 207 -11.41 24.97 9.56
C GLY A 207 -10.31 24.05 10.15
N ARG A 208 -10.21 22.81 9.68
CA ARG A 208 -9.16 21.85 10.07
C ARG A 208 -8.08 21.71 9.00
N GLN A 209 -8.15 22.47 7.92
CA GLN A 209 -7.18 22.40 6.83
C GLN A 209 -6.26 23.61 6.86
N GLU A 210 -5.10 23.47 6.25
CA GLU A 210 -4.23 24.60 5.96
C GLU A 210 -4.77 25.38 4.75
N TYR A 211 -4.43 26.66 4.66
CA TYR A 211 -4.76 27.48 3.49
C TYR A 211 -4.11 26.93 2.21
N GLY A 212 -4.79 27.08 1.10
CA GLY A 212 -4.32 26.65 -0.21
C GLY A 212 -4.95 25.35 -0.68
N VAL A 213 -4.23 24.60 -1.52
CA VAL A 213 -4.75 23.39 -2.17
C VAL A 213 -4.76 22.21 -1.19
N VAL A 214 -5.95 21.69 -0.94
CA VAL A 214 -6.17 20.45 -0.18
C VAL A 214 -6.38 19.30 -1.16
N THR A 215 -5.65 18.24 -0.97
CA THR A 215 -5.84 16.97 -1.69
C THR A 215 -5.91 15.83 -0.69
N ASP A 216 -6.90 14.95 -0.88
CA ASP A 216 -7.05 13.69 -0.15
C ASP A 216 -7.55 12.60 -1.10
N PHE A 217 -7.60 11.36 -0.61
CA PHE A 217 -8.11 10.23 -1.37
C PHE A 217 -9.07 9.41 -0.52
N VAL A 218 -10.17 8.98 -1.13
CA VAL A 218 -11.04 7.94 -0.59
C VAL A 218 -10.72 6.65 -1.36
N THR A 219 -10.06 5.71 -0.69
CA THR A 219 -9.74 4.40 -1.23
C THR A 219 -10.78 3.40 -0.78
N ILE A 220 -11.40 2.71 -1.70
CA ILE A 220 -12.50 1.77 -1.47
C ILE A 220 -12.06 0.41 -1.96
N ILE A 221 -12.09 -0.59 -1.07
CA ILE A 221 -11.83 -1.99 -1.40
C ILE A 221 -13.16 -2.72 -1.40
N THR A 222 -13.41 -3.50 -2.44
CA THR A 222 -14.64 -4.28 -2.62
C THR A 222 -14.30 -5.72 -3.01
N ASN A 223 -15.33 -6.57 -3.01
CA ASN A 223 -15.24 -7.94 -3.51
C ASN A 223 -15.37 -8.05 -5.04
N ASP A 224 -15.25 -6.95 -5.80
CA ASP A 224 -15.14 -6.99 -7.26
C ASP A 224 -13.84 -7.69 -7.66
N PRO A 225 -13.87 -8.88 -8.31
CA PRO A 225 -12.66 -9.64 -8.59
C PRO A 225 -11.78 -9.02 -9.67
N THR A 226 -12.33 -8.11 -10.48
CA THR A 226 -11.63 -7.48 -11.61
C THR A 226 -11.00 -6.14 -11.24
N ARG A 227 -11.67 -5.39 -10.37
CA ARG A 227 -11.22 -4.07 -9.90
C ARG A 227 -11.51 -3.90 -8.42
N PRO A 228 -10.86 -4.68 -7.55
CA PRO A 228 -11.15 -4.69 -6.11
C PRO A 228 -10.90 -3.35 -5.43
N MET A 229 -9.99 -2.53 -5.97
CA MET A 229 -9.67 -1.21 -5.42
C MET A 229 -10.14 -0.09 -6.35
N ARG A 230 -10.83 0.88 -5.76
CA ARG A 230 -11.19 2.15 -6.40
C ARG A 230 -10.65 3.29 -5.54
N ARG A 231 -10.12 4.33 -6.19
CA ARG A 231 -9.55 5.48 -5.52
C ARG A 231 -10.14 6.75 -6.09
N LEU A 232 -10.84 7.52 -5.25
CA LEU A 232 -11.41 8.82 -5.58
C LEU A 232 -10.50 9.90 -5.02
N ARG A 233 -10.13 10.86 -5.85
CA ARG A 233 -9.38 12.03 -5.40
C ARG A 233 -10.35 13.10 -4.88
N ALA A 234 -10.18 13.56 -3.66
CA ALA A 234 -10.90 14.70 -3.11
C ALA A 234 -10.03 15.96 -3.19
N THR A 235 -10.61 17.08 -3.64
CA THR A 235 -9.88 18.35 -3.81
C THR A 235 -10.69 19.53 -3.34
N ALA A 236 -10.00 20.48 -2.68
CA ALA A 236 -10.53 21.79 -2.33
C ALA A 236 -9.43 22.86 -2.48
N ILE A 237 -9.83 24.14 -2.45
CA ILE A 237 -8.95 25.29 -2.27
C ILE A 237 -9.47 26.02 -1.05
N VAL A 238 -8.69 26.05 0.04
CA VAL A 238 -9.06 26.74 1.26
C VAL A 238 -8.53 28.16 1.21
N GLU A 239 -9.44 29.12 1.31
CA GLU A 239 -9.19 30.57 1.20
C GLU A 239 -9.51 31.25 2.53
N ASP A 240 -9.05 32.51 2.68
CA ASP A 240 -9.35 33.37 3.83
C ASP A 240 -10.86 33.67 4.01
#